data_a8d0fa2efdbc8a5d3be46f14a2554048
#
_entry.id   a8d0fa2efdbc8a5d3be46f14a2554048
#
_cell.length_a   1.000
_cell.length_b   1.000
_cell.length_c   1.000
_cell.angle_alpha   90.00
_cell.angle_beta   90.00
_cell.angle_gamma   90.00
#
_symmetry.space_group_name_H-M   'P 1'
#
loop_
_entity.id
_entity.type
_entity.pdbx_description
1 polymer ?
#
loop_
_entity_poly.entity_id
_entity_poly.type
_entity_poly.pdbx_seq_one_letter_code
_entity_poly.pdbx_strand_id
1 'polypeptide(L)'
;MATDYKALKNGGFMRQVQKDNFSLRIKVVGGNLTAEQLSAVAEISRKYGDGHVHLTARQGVEIPFVKLGDVESVKAELKAGGVDTGVCGPRVRTVTACQGCKICPSGCIDTYTLATEISDRYFGRALPHKFKFGITGCGNNCLKAEENDMGIKGGYTVEWDRNACTLCGVCSKACRDGAITQTESEILLDRCVKACPFDAWKGEPGYLVSFGGTFGNLIAKGKQVLPIIRDKETLFRVADAALAFFDRHANPSERFRVAIDRTGWDEFKSEMEAAYRGGIQD
;
A
#
# COMPACT_ATOMS: atom_id res chain seq x y z
N MET A 1 22.37 -31.08 -9.37
CA MET A 1 22.14 -29.74 -9.98
C MET A 1 22.51 -28.66 -8.97
N ALA A 2 23.12 -27.57 -9.40
CA ALA A 2 23.42 -26.45 -8.48
C ALA A 2 22.11 -25.79 -8.04
N THR A 3 22.01 -25.42 -6.77
CA THR A 3 20.83 -24.76 -6.18
C THR A 3 20.69 -23.35 -6.74
N ASP A 4 19.53 -23.03 -7.35
CA ASP A 4 19.23 -21.67 -7.82
C ASP A 4 18.71 -20.81 -6.65
N TYR A 5 19.64 -20.21 -5.91
CA TYR A 5 19.34 -19.30 -4.82
C TYR A 5 18.60 -18.02 -5.26
N LYS A 6 18.70 -17.63 -6.54
CA LYS A 6 17.98 -16.46 -7.08
C LYS A 6 16.49 -16.79 -7.24
N ALA A 7 16.18 -17.97 -7.77
CA ALA A 7 14.80 -18.45 -7.87
C ALA A 7 14.17 -18.63 -6.48
N LEU A 8 14.87 -19.23 -5.52
CA LEU A 8 14.41 -19.35 -4.14
C LEU A 8 14.10 -17.99 -3.52
N LYS A 9 15.00 -17.02 -3.64
CA LYS A 9 14.78 -15.66 -3.15
C LYS A 9 13.57 -15.00 -3.81
N ASN A 10 13.40 -15.15 -5.11
CA ASN A 10 12.24 -14.60 -5.82
C ASN A 10 10.92 -15.24 -5.34
N GLY A 11 10.95 -16.51 -4.94
CA GLY A 11 9.83 -17.25 -4.37
C GLY A 11 9.64 -17.07 -2.85
N GLY A 12 10.30 -16.08 -2.24
CA GLY A 12 10.11 -15.76 -0.82
C GLY A 12 11.07 -16.43 0.16
N PHE A 13 11.95 -17.35 -0.29
CA PHE A 13 12.91 -18.02 0.57
C PHE A 13 14.21 -17.20 0.69
N MET A 14 14.34 -16.51 1.80
CA MET A 14 15.52 -15.68 2.10
C MET A 14 16.58 -16.49 2.81
N ARG A 15 17.81 -16.52 2.27
CA ARG A 15 18.95 -17.19 2.93
C ARG A 15 19.17 -16.62 4.32
N GLN A 16 19.40 -17.51 5.27
CA GLN A 16 19.81 -17.18 6.63
C GLN A 16 21.35 -17.25 6.80
N VAL A 17 21.82 -16.94 7.99
CA VAL A 17 23.23 -17.10 8.38
C VAL A 17 23.61 -18.58 8.37
N GLN A 18 22.70 -19.44 8.81
CA GLN A 18 22.87 -20.89 8.81
C GLN A 18 22.83 -21.42 7.37
N LYS A 19 23.84 -22.25 7.06
CA LYS A 19 23.93 -22.87 5.73
C LYS A 19 22.67 -23.69 5.43
N ASP A 20 22.17 -23.58 4.21
CA ASP A 20 21.01 -24.30 3.67
C ASP A 20 19.70 -24.13 4.47
N ASN A 21 19.61 -23.05 5.27
CA ASN A 21 18.39 -22.61 5.94
C ASN A 21 17.87 -21.29 5.34
N PHE A 22 16.54 -21.15 5.37
CA PHE A 22 15.83 -20.03 4.78
C PHE A 22 14.78 -19.48 5.74
N SER A 23 14.59 -18.16 5.72
CA SER A 23 13.39 -17.52 6.25
C SER A 23 12.39 -17.41 5.11
N LEU A 24 11.27 -18.10 5.23
CA LEU A 24 10.20 -18.09 4.23
C LEU A 24 9.23 -16.95 4.51
N ARG A 25 9.05 -16.09 3.54
CA ARG A 25 8.03 -15.04 3.56
C ARG A 25 6.68 -15.56 3.09
N ILE A 26 5.64 -15.21 3.84
CA ILE A 26 4.25 -15.51 3.51
C ILE A 26 3.61 -14.29 2.83
N LYS A 27 2.73 -14.53 1.84
CA LYS A 27 1.89 -13.50 1.23
C LYS A 27 0.75 -13.17 2.18
N VAL A 28 0.85 -12.05 2.87
CA VAL A 28 -0.20 -11.54 3.79
C VAL A 28 -0.68 -10.20 3.26
N VAL A 29 -1.82 -10.18 2.58
CA VAL A 29 -2.36 -8.96 1.97
C VAL A 29 -3.02 -8.10 3.05
N GLY A 30 -2.56 -6.86 3.17
CA GLY A 30 -3.12 -5.91 4.13
C GLY A 30 -3.05 -6.36 5.60
N GLY A 31 -2.12 -7.27 5.93
CA GLY A 31 -2.00 -7.80 7.30
C GLY A 31 -3.11 -8.78 7.71
N ASN A 32 -3.89 -9.30 6.77
CA ASN A 32 -5.02 -10.18 7.05
C ASN A 32 -4.70 -11.64 6.74
N LEU A 33 -5.02 -12.51 7.66
CA LEU A 33 -5.07 -13.98 7.55
C LEU A 33 -6.35 -14.46 8.19
N THR A 34 -6.95 -15.52 7.63
CA THR A 34 -8.03 -16.23 8.34
C THR A 34 -7.46 -17.06 9.48
N ALA A 35 -8.32 -17.52 10.40
CA ALA A 35 -7.91 -18.39 11.49
C ALA A 35 -7.29 -19.70 10.96
N GLU A 36 -7.85 -20.26 9.88
CA GLU A 36 -7.37 -21.47 9.22
C GLU A 36 -5.99 -21.26 8.59
N GLN A 37 -5.80 -20.14 7.89
CA GLN A 37 -4.49 -19.76 7.32
C GLN A 37 -3.43 -19.58 8.41
N LEU A 38 -3.80 -18.92 9.52
CA LEU A 38 -2.89 -18.73 10.65
C LEU A 38 -2.51 -20.08 11.29
N SER A 39 -3.47 -20.99 11.42
CA SER A 39 -3.23 -22.35 11.91
C SER A 39 -2.28 -23.12 10.99
N ALA A 40 -2.50 -23.08 9.68
CA ALA A 40 -1.62 -23.71 8.70
C ALA A 40 -0.19 -23.17 8.79
N VAL A 41 -0.02 -21.85 8.91
CA VAL A 41 1.31 -21.23 9.10
C VAL A 41 1.98 -21.71 10.37
N ALA A 42 1.23 -21.82 11.49
CA ALA A 42 1.74 -22.30 12.76
C ALA A 42 2.18 -23.78 12.69
N GLU A 43 1.40 -24.64 12.04
CA GLU A 43 1.73 -26.05 11.85
C GLU A 43 2.99 -26.23 10.99
N ILE A 44 3.10 -25.51 9.87
CA ILE A 44 4.26 -25.54 9.00
C ILE A 44 5.50 -25.04 9.76
N SER A 45 5.37 -24.00 10.58
CA SER A 45 6.47 -23.52 11.41
C SER A 45 6.96 -24.59 12.40
N ARG A 46 6.06 -25.35 13.03
CA ARG A 46 6.42 -26.46 13.93
C ARG A 46 7.07 -27.63 13.20
N LYS A 47 6.60 -27.95 12.00
CA LYS A 47 7.03 -29.12 11.22
C LYS A 47 8.36 -28.88 10.50
N TYR A 48 8.57 -27.71 9.91
CA TYR A 48 9.67 -27.41 8.99
C TYR A 48 10.60 -26.30 9.46
N GLY A 49 10.18 -25.49 10.42
CA GLY A 49 10.95 -24.44 11.06
C GLY A 49 11.41 -24.88 12.46
N ASP A 50 11.45 -23.96 13.39
CA ASP A 50 11.77 -24.18 14.81
C ASP A 50 10.59 -23.90 15.74
N GLY A 51 9.38 -23.77 15.19
CA GLY A 51 8.14 -23.59 15.93
C GLY A 51 7.75 -22.14 16.22
N HIS A 52 8.54 -21.16 15.76
CA HIS A 52 8.14 -19.75 15.87
C HIS A 52 7.93 -19.10 14.50
N VAL A 53 7.19 -17.99 14.48
CA VAL A 53 7.00 -17.14 13.32
C VAL A 53 7.47 -15.72 13.65
N HIS A 54 7.99 -15.00 12.67
CA HIS A 54 8.40 -13.61 12.80
C HIS A 54 7.40 -12.68 12.11
N LEU A 55 6.84 -11.72 12.83
CA LEU A 55 5.98 -10.67 12.28
C LEU A 55 6.85 -9.51 11.79
N THR A 56 6.74 -9.19 10.50
CA THR A 56 7.55 -8.13 9.91
C THR A 56 6.91 -6.74 10.05
N ALA A 57 7.71 -5.69 10.00
CA ALA A 57 7.22 -4.30 10.00
C ALA A 57 6.28 -3.97 8.82
N ARG A 58 6.22 -4.81 7.78
CA ARG A 58 5.32 -4.66 6.63
C ARG A 58 4.14 -5.62 6.69
N GLN A 59 3.63 -5.93 7.87
CA GLN A 59 2.47 -6.79 8.08
C GLN A 59 2.62 -8.20 7.48
N GLY A 60 3.84 -8.62 7.21
CA GLY A 60 4.12 -9.96 6.70
C GLY A 60 4.45 -10.92 7.83
N VAL A 61 4.36 -12.21 7.51
CA VAL A 61 4.80 -13.31 8.36
C VAL A 61 5.99 -13.99 7.70
N GLU A 62 6.99 -14.33 8.49
CA GLU A 62 8.14 -15.14 8.06
C GLU A 62 8.26 -16.39 8.93
N ILE A 63 8.52 -17.53 8.30
CA ILE A 63 8.85 -18.79 8.97
C ILE A 63 10.36 -18.99 8.82
N PRO A 64 11.16 -18.85 9.88
CA PRO A 64 12.59 -19.10 9.85
C PRO A 64 12.92 -20.58 9.91
N PHE A 65 14.18 -20.89 9.62
CA PHE A 65 14.83 -22.22 9.72
C PHE A 65 14.26 -23.32 8.77
N VAL A 66 13.54 -22.93 7.72
CA VAL A 66 13.14 -23.88 6.67
C VAL A 66 14.37 -24.39 5.93
N LYS A 67 14.56 -25.71 5.89
CA LYS A 67 15.71 -26.34 5.23
C LYS A 67 15.53 -26.40 3.72
N LEU A 68 16.64 -26.37 3.00
CA LEU A 68 16.64 -26.44 1.53
C LEU A 68 15.86 -27.66 1.00
N GLY A 69 16.01 -28.81 1.64
CA GLY A 69 15.33 -30.05 1.23
C GLY A 69 13.82 -30.04 1.42
N ASP A 70 13.29 -29.16 2.27
CA ASP A 70 11.87 -29.10 2.62
C ASP A 70 11.09 -28.07 1.79
N VAL A 71 11.76 -27.27 0.96
CA VAL A 71 11.18 -26.14 0.22
C VAL A 71 9.93 -26.53 -0.56
N GLU A 72 9.95 -27.62 -1.30
CA GLU A 72 8.80 -28.03 -2.13
C GLU A 72 7.65 -28.58 -1.29
N SER A 73 7.94 -29.32 -0.22
CA SER A 73 6.94 -29.79 0.75
C SER A 73 6.25 -28.62 1.45
N VAL A 74 7.03 -27.63 1.89
CA VAL A 74 6.49 -26.41 2.53
C VAL A 74 5.58 -25.64 1.58
N LYS A 75 5.96 -25.47 0.32
CA LYS A 75 5.10 -24.81 -0.69
C LYS A 75 3.78 -25.57 -0.89
N ALA A 76 3.85 -26.89 -1.00
CA ALA A 76 2.65 -27.71 -1.21
C ALA A 76 1.69 -27.63 -0.02
N GLU A 77 2.22 -27.73 1.21
CA GLU A 77 1.39 -27.68 2.42
C GLU A 77 0.82 -26.26 2.68
N LEU A 78 1.60 -25.20 2.42
CA LEU A 78 1.07 -23.83 2.46
C LEU A 78 -0.12 -23.66 1.50
N LYS A 79 0.05 -24.11 0.26
CA LYS A 79 -1.01 -24.03 -0.74
C LYS A 79 -2.26 -24.82 -0.33
N ALA A 80 -2.08 -26.02 0.25
CA ALA A 80 -3.18 -26.79 0.80
C ALA A 80 -3.90 -26.08 1.95
N GLY A 81 -3.17 -25.32 2.77
CA GLY A 81 -3.72 -24.45 3.82
C GLY A 81 -4.24 -23.10 3.32
N GLY A 82 -4.37 -22.89 2.01
CA GLY A 82 -4.86 -21.64 1.42
C GLY A 82 -3.91 -20.44 1.60
N VAL A 83 -2.61 -20.71 1.73
CA VAL A 83 -1.58 -19.68 1.97
C VAL A 83 -0.56 -19.71 0.83
N ASP A 84 -0.27 -18.55 0.26
CA ASP A 84 0.77 -18.38 -0.74
C ASP A 84 2.10 -17.91 -0.14
N THR A 85 3.21 -18.27 -0.79
CA THR A 85 4.51 -17.68 -0.47
C THR A 85 4.57 -16.23 -0.93
N GLY A 86 5.27 -15.40 -0.17
CA GLY A 86 5.60 -14.05 -0.58
C GLY A 86 6.65 -14.00 -1.69
N VAL A 87 7.01 -12.80 -2.11
CA VAL A 87 8.07 -12.59 -3.10
C VAL A 87 9.15 -11.65 -2.58
N CYS A 88 10.36 -11.84 -3.09
CA CYS A 88 11.50 -10.95 -2.86
C CYS A 88 12.16 -10.57 -4.20
N GLY A 89 13.22 -9.77 -4.14
CA GLY A 89 13.92 -9.34 -5.37
C GLY A 89 13.22 -8.18 -6.08
N PRO A 90 13.49 -7.99 -7.38
CA PRO A 90 13.01 -6.89 -8.20
C PRO A 90 11.58 -7.15 -8.69
N ARG A 91 10.61 -7.04 -7.79
CA ARG A 91 9.19 -7.35 -8.03
C ARG A 91 8.27 -6.45 -7.22
N VAL A 92 7.02 -6.38 -7.63
CA VAL A 92 5.94 -5.82 -6.81
C VAL A 92 5.76 -6.69 -5.57
N ARG A 93 5.83 -6.06 -4.41
CA ARG A 93 5.76 -6.70 -3.08
C ARG A 93 4.33 -6.86 -2.62
N THR A 94 4.13 -7.68 -1.58
CA THR A 94 2.85 -7.78 -0.87
C THR A 94 2.39 -6.39 -0.43
N VAL A 95 1.12 -6.10 -0.67
CA VAL A 95 0.49 -4.82 -0.35
C VAL A 95 0.25 -4.73 1.16
N THR A 96 0.57 -3.58 1.73
CA THR A 96 0.25 -3.27 3.13
C THR A 96 -0.98 -2.37 3.19
N ALA A 97 -1.88 -2.62 4.15
CA ALA A 97 -3.10 -1.84 4.31
C ALA A 97 -3.52 -1.73 5.78
N CYS A 98 -4.10 -0.61 6.18
CA CYS A 98 -4.75 -0.52 7.49
C CYS A 98 -6.16 -1.15 7.44
N GLN A 99 -6.87 -1.19 8.55
CA GLN A 99 -8.20 -1.83 8.67
C GLN A 99 -9.30 -1.18 7.81
N GLY A 100 -9.16 0.12 7.44
CA GLY A 100 -10.11 0.81 6.58
C GLY A 100 -11.50 1.01 7.16
N CYS A 101 -12.43 1.48 6.30
CA CYS A 101 -13.76 1.92 6.72
C CYS A 101 -14.69 0.79 7.19
N LYS A 102 -14.38 -0.45 6.89
CA LYS A 102 -15.18 -1.60 7.37
C LYS A 102 -15.02 -1.86 8.87
N ILE A 103 -13.91 -1.39 9.45
CA ILE A 103 -13.57 -1.66 10.86
C ILE A 103 -13.28 -0.36 11.61
N CYS A 104 -12.51 0.56 11.00
CA CYS A 104 -12.09 1.78 11.65
C CYS A 104 -13.11 2.92 11.41
N PRO A 105 -13.64 3.57 12.48
CA PRO A 105 -14.62 4.66 12.35
C PRO A 105 -14.04 5.90 11.62
N SER A 106 -12.73 6.10 11.64
CA SER A 106 -12.07 7.18 10.89
C SER A 106 -11.85 6.82 9.40
N GLY A 107 -12.04 5.56 9.00
CA GLY A 107 -11.82 5.12 7.63
C GLY A 107 -12.74 5.82 6.63
N CYS A 108 -12.21 6.17 5.46
CA CYS A 108 -12.94 6.75 4.33
C CYS A 108 -13.11 5.74 3.21
N ILE A 109 -12.14 4.83 3.04
CA ILE A 109 -12.10 3.84 1.97
C ILE A 109 -11.95 2.42 2.52
N ASP A 110 -12.44 1.45 1.76
CA ASP A 110 -12.21 0.03 2.01
C ASP A 110 -10.81 -0.39 1.57
N THR A 111 -9.91 -0.38 2.52
CA THR A 111 -8.48 -0.64 2.27
C THR A 111 -8.18 -2.11 2.01
N TYR A 112 -8.93 -3.04 2.62
CA TYR A 112 -8.70 -4.48 2.44
C TYR A 112 -9.12 -4.94 1.04
N THR A 113 -10.31 -4.58 0.59
CA THR A 113 -10.75 -4.89 -0.76
C THR A 113 -9.80 -4.29 -1.81
N LEU A 114 -9.41 -3.02 -1.64
CA LEU A 114 -8.46 -2.37 -2.53
C LEU A 114 -7.08 -3.06 -2.52
N ALA A 115 -6.57 -3.46 -1.34
CA ALA A 115 -5.30 -4.17 -1.23
C ALA A 115 -5.34 -5.54 -1.94
N THR A 116 -6.46 -6.24 -1.85
CA THR A 116 -6.69 -7.51 -2.55
C THR A 116 -6.68 -7.30 -4.06
N GLU A 117 -7.47 -6.35 -4.57
CA GLU A 117 -7.52 -6.03 -6.00
C GLU A 117 -6.14 -5.62 -6.57
N ILE A 118 -5.37 -4.80 -5.84
CA ILE A 118 -4.00 -4.42 -6.22
C ILE A 118 -3.07 -5.65 -6.17
N SER A 119 -3.21 -6.49 -5.16
CA SER A 119 -2.42 -7.72 -5.03
C SER A 119 -2.70 -8.68 -6.20
N ASP A 120 -3.97 -8.89 -6.54
CA ASP A 120 -4.35 -9.80 -7.63
C ASP A 120 -3.86 -9.31 -8.99
N ARG A 121 -3.82 -7.99 -9.19
CA ARG A 121 -3.37 -7.39 -10.46
C ARG A 121 -1.85 -7.32 -10.58
N TYR A 122 -1.12 -7.06 -9.51
CA TYR A 122 0.29 -6.68 -9.62
C TYR A 122 1.27 -7.53 -8.82
N PHE A 123 0.83 -8.32 -7.85
CA PHE A 123 1.73 -9.08 -6.99
C PHE A 123 2.70 -9.95 -7.79
N GLY A 124 3.98 -9.85 -7.47
CA GLY A 124 5.03 -10.64 -8.12
C GLY A 124 5.43 -10.16 -9.53
N ARG A 125 4.80 -9.12 -10.10
CA ARG A 125 5.22 -8.54 -11.39
C ARG A 125 6.70 -8.17 -11.32
N ALA A 126 7.48 -8.65 -12.30
CA ALA A 126 8.89 -8.31 -12.42
C ALA A 126 9.05 -6.82 -12.79
N LEU A 127 10.03 -6.17 -12.18
CA LEU A 127 10.36 -4.76 -12.35
C LEU A 127 11.88 -4.57 -12.21
N PRO A 128 12.47 -3.43 -12.61
CA PRO A 128 13.90 -3.17 -12.42
C PRO A 128 14.37 -3.26 -10.97
N HIS A 129 13.51 -2.92 -10.01
CA HIS A 129 13.72 -3.12 -8.56
C HIS A 129 12.40 -3.36 -7.84
N LYS A 130 12.46 -3.57 -6.49
CA LYS A 130 11.25 -3.76 -5.67
C LYS A 130 10.33 -2.55 -5.76
N PHE A 131 9.03 -2.80 -5.87
CA PHE A 131 7.98 -1.80 -5.81
C PHE A 131 6.99 -2.14 -4.69
N LYS A 132 6.55 -1.15 -3.94
CA LYS A 132 5.70 -1.31 -2.77
C LYS A 132 4.46 -0.44 -2.88
N PHE A 133 3.31 -1.04 -2.68
CA PHE A 133 2.06 -0.34 -2.41
C PHE A 133 1.80 -0.29 -0.92
N GLY A 134 1.30 0.84 -0.43
CA GLY A 134 0.83 1.00 0.94
C GLY A 134 -0.47 1.78 0.97
N ILE A 135 -1.48 1.28 1.70
CA ILE A 135 -2.83 1.83 1.70
C ILE A 135 -3.26 2.19 3.11
N THR A 136 -3.70 3.42 3.31
CA THR A 136 -4.29 3.86 4.57
C THR A 136 -5.69 4.44 4.35
N GLY A 137 -6.60 4.16 5.27
CA GLY A 137 -8.02 4.44 5.10
C GLY A 137 -8.43 5.90 5.27
N CYS A 138 -7.55 6.77 5.81
CA CYS A 138 -7.88 8.17 6.12
C CYS A 138 -6.64 9.02 6.36
N GLY A 139 -6.84 10.31 6.64
CA GLY A 139 -5.79 11.29 6.93
C GLY A 139 -4.92 11.00 8.16
N ASN A 140 -5.37 10.15 9.11
CA ASN A 140 -4.54 9.73 10.24
C ASN A 140 -3.29 8.95 9.82
N ASN A 141 -3.30 8.38 8.61
CA ASN A 141 -2.13 7.79 7.96
C ASN A 141 -1.35 6.76 8.82
N CYS A 142 -2.07 5.95 9.60
CA CYS A 142 -1.49 5.02 10.57
C CYS A 142 -0.48 4.04 9.96
N LEU A 143 -0.65 3.69 8.67
CA LEU A 143 0.25 2.81 7.93
C LEU A 143 1.33 3.56 7.15
N LYS A 144 1.37 4.90 7.24
CA LYS A 144 2.39 5.74 6.60
C LYS A 144 2.49 5.47 5.09
N ALA A 145 1.38 5.67 4.37
CA ALA A 145 1.27 5.37 2.94
C ALA A 145 2.40 6.02 2.13
N GLU A 146 2.79 7.26 2.48
CA GLU A 146 3.85 8.02 1.81
C GLU A 146 5.27 7.45 1.98
N GLU A 147 5.48 6.38 2.75
CA GLU A 147 6.76 5.64 2.82
C GLU A 147 6.89 4.55 1.73
N ASN A 148 5.86 4.37 0.91
CA ASN A 148 5.82 3.37 -0.15
C ASN A 148 6.07 3.99 -1.53
N ASP A 149 6.52 3.17 -2.48
CA ASP A 149 6.77 3.62 -3.85
C ASP A 149 5.48 4.23 -4.48
N MET A 150 4.32 3.63 -4.19
CA MET A 150 3.01 4.23 -4.40
C MET A 150 2.18 4.12 -3.11
N GLY A 151 1.87 5.25 -2.52
CA GLY A 151 1.04 5.35 -1.31
C GLY A 151 -0.37 5.81 -1.67
N ILE A 152 -1.38 5.14 -1.14
CA ILE A 152 -2.79 5.46 -1.35
C ILE A 152 -3.41 5.77 0.00
N LYS A 153 -4.01 6.94 0.12
CA LYS A 153 -4.64 7.41 1.34
C LYS A 153 -6.10 7.78 1.07
N GLY A 154 -7.02 7.32 1.90
CA GLY A 154 -8.40 7.76 1.85
C GLY A 154 -8.55 9.23 2.22
N GLY A 155 -9.36 9.94 1.46
CA GLY A 155 -9.73 11.33 1.69
C GLY A 155 -11.13 11.61 1.17
N TYR A 156 -11.55 12.85 1.23
CA TYR A 156 -12.83 13.31 0.70
C TYR A 156 -12.62 14.43 -0.31
N THR A 157 -13.41 14.44 -1.38
CA THR A 157 -13.72 15.66 -2.11
C THR A 157 -14.79 16.37 -1.31
N VAL A 158 -14.58 17.63 -0.94
CA VAL A 158 -15.47 18.32 -0.03
C VAL A 158 -16.09 19.55 -0.67
N GLU A 159 -17.38 19.77 -0.38
CA GLU A 159 -18.13 20.97 -0.75
C GLU A 159 -18.78 21.54 0.51
N TRP A 160 -18.70 22.84 0.68
CA TRP A 160 -19.31 23.54 1.79
C TRP A 160 -20.60 24.26 1.38
N ASP A 161 -21.69 23.89 2.04
CA ASP A 161 -22.97 24.55 1.87
C ASP A 161 -23.12 25.68 2.89
N ARG A 162 -22.96 26.94 2.43
CA ARG A 162 -23.06 28.11 3.27
C ARG A 162 -24.46 28.26 3.90
N ASN A 163 -25.53 27.85 3.22
CA ASN A 163 -26.89 27.99 3.68
C ASN A 163 -27.23 27.01 4.82
N ALA A 164 -26.64 25.85 4.82
CA ALA A 164 -26.78 24.87 5.90
C ALA A 164 -25.84 25.16 7.10
N CYS A 165 -24.82 26.01 6.92
CA CYS A 165 -23.82 26.29 7.95
C CYS A 165 -24.30 27.31 8.97
N THR A 166 -24.33 26.95 10.24
CA THR A 166 -24.67 27.82 11.38
C THR A 166 -23.47 28.53 12.00
N LEU A 167 -22.27 28.39 11.45
CA LEU A 167 -20.99 28.90 11.97
C LEU A 167 -20.69 28.47 13.40
N CYS A 168 -21.15 27.30 13.81
CA CYS A 168 -20.99 26.79 15.18
C CYS A 168 -19.55 26.42 15.58
N GLY A 169 -18.62 26.34 14.62
CA GLY A 169 -17.19 26.06 14.84
C GLY A 169 -16.82 24.63 15.24
N VAL A 170 -17.77 23.68 15.26
CA VAL A 170 -17.52 22.29 15.65
C VAL A 170 -16.50 21.65 14.71
N CYS A 171 -16.60 21.87 13.40
CA CYS A 171 -15.67 21.35 12.41
C CYS A 171 -14.24 21.90 12.59
N SER A 172 -14.09 23.19 12.90
CA SER A 172 -12.79 23.81 13.17
C SER A 172 -12.12 23.21 14.40
N LYS A 173 -12.90 22.96 15.47
CA LYS A 173 -12.40 22.33 16.70
C LYS A 173 -12.05 20.85 16.50
N ALA A 174 -12.77 20.15 15.62
CA ALA A 174 -12.54 18.74 15.34
C ALA A 174 -11.35 18.51 14.38
N CYS A 175 -10.94 19.52 13.63
CA CYS A 175 -9.85 19.41 12.67
C CYS A 175 -8.49 19.42 13.37
N ARG A 176 -7.85 18.27 13.47
CA ARG A 176 -6.52 18.11 14.12
C ARG A 176 -5.39 18.79 13.34
N ASP A 177 -5.57 18.95 12.03
CA ASP A 177 -4.56 19.55 11.15
C ASP A 177 -4.67 21.09 11.11
N GLY A 178 -5.65 21.68 11.81
CA GLY A 178 -5.93 23.11 11.75
C GLY A 178 -6.36 23.60 10.35
N ALA A 179 -6.83 22.69 9.51
CA ALA A 179 -7.13 22.95 8.10
C ALA A 179 -8.51 23.60 7.89
N ILE A 180 -9.31 23.74 8.95
CA ILE A 180 -10.60 24.46 8.92
C ILE A 180 -10.45 25.75 9.67
N THR A 181 -10.62 26.87 8.96
CA THR A 181 -10.58 28.21 9.53
C THR A 181 -11.98 28.79 9.51
N GLN A 182 -12.44 29.29 10.64
CA GLN A 182 -13.72 30.00 10.75
C GLN A 182 -13.48 31.50 10.82
N THR A 183 -14.16 32.24 9.96
CA THR A 183 -14.30 33.70 10.04
C THR A 183 -15.70 34.06 10.53
N GLU A 184 -15.98 35.36 10.72
CA GLU A 184 -17.32 35.81 11.09
C GLU A 184 -18.41 35.48 10.05
N SER A 185 -18.02 35.29 8.78
CA SER A 185 -18.96 35.11 7.66
C SER A 185 -18.85 33.72 6.99
N GLU A 186 -17.77 32.99 7.21
CA GLU A 186 -17.53 31.75 6.47
C GLU A 186 -16.63 30.75 7.23
N ILE A 187 -16.69 29.49 6.83
CA ILE A 187 -15.75 28.44 7.24
C ILE A 187 -14.96 28.04 6.01
N LEU A 188 -13.63 28.13 6.11
CA LEU A 188 -12.70 27.64 5.10
C LEU A 188 -12.20 26.26 5.51
N LEU A 189 -12.37 25.27 4.63
CA LEU A 189 -12.13 23.86 4.92
C LEU A 189 -11.00 23.26 4.10
N ASP A 190 -10.28 22.34 4.73
CA ASP A 190 -9.51 21.36 3.99
C ASP A 190 -9.86 19.87 4.31
N ARG A 191 -10.43 19.42 5.44
CA ARG A 191 -10.48 17.96 5.70
C ARG A 191 -11.60 17.33 6.55
N CYS A 192 -12.63 17.97 7.06
CA CYS A 192 -13.50 17.32 8.06
C CYS A 192 -15.01 17.38 7.78
N VAL A 193 -15.48 16.53 6.85
CA VAL A 193 -16.92 16.38 6.54
C VAL A 193 -17.70 15.76 7.70
N LYS A 194 -17.12 14.78 8.38
CA LYS A 194 -17.82 13.97 9.42
C LYS A 194 -18.12 14.70 10.73
N ALA A 195 -17.56 15.90 10.96
CA ALA A 195 -17.71 16.61 12.21
C ALA A 195 -18.89 17.58 12.22
N CYS A 196 -19.52 17.88 11.09
CA CYS A 196 -20.59 18.84 11.00
C CYS A 196 -21.92 18.23 11.45
N PRO A 197 -22.58 18.75 12.52
CA PRO A 197 -23.89 18.24 12.96
C PRO A 197 -25.05 18.74 12.11
N PHE A 198 -24.81 19.63 11.15
CA PHE A 198 -25.82 20.28 10.29
C PHE A 198 -25.67 19.89 8.83
N ASP A 199 -24.86 18.89 8.49
CA ASP A 199 -24.57 18.43 7.13
C ASP A 199 -24.18 19.56 6.15
N ALA A 200 -23.60 20.65 6.67
CA ALA A 200 -23.10 21.76 5.85
C ALA A 200 -21.86 21.39 5.03
N TRP A 201 -21.21 20.29 5.36
CA TRP A 201 -20.11 19.70 4.59
C TRP A 201 -20.59 18.46 3.88
N LYS A 202 -20.56 18.51 2.56
CA LYS A 202 -20.82 17.37 1.69
C LYS A 202 -19.50 16.87 1.12
N GLY A 203 -19.42 15.59 0.83
CA GLY A 203 -18.20 15.06 0.20
C GLY A 203 -18.28 13.58 -0.09
N GLU A 204 -17.56 13.19 -1.13
CA GLU A 204 -17.42 11.80 -1.53
C GLU A 204 -16.03 11.28 -1.19
N PRO A 205 -15.92 10.01 -0.75
CA PRO A 205 -14.63 9.41 -0.51
C PRO A 205 -13.84 9.23 -1.81
N GLY A 206 -12.52 9.33 -1.72
CA GLY A 206 -11.62 9.14 -2.84
C GLY A 206 -10.21 8.79 -2.39
N TYR A 207 -9.30 8.73 -3.34
CA TYR A 207 -7.93 8.26 -3.18
C TYR A 207 -6.94 9.42 -3.37
N LEU A 208 -6.22 9.77 -2.32
CA LEU A 208 -5.06 10.65 -2.38
C LEU A 208 -3.82 9.80 -2.63
N VAL A 209 -3.18 9.99 -3.78
CA VAL A 209 -2.06 9.14 -4.21
C VAL A 209 -0.74 9.89 -4.12
N SER A 210 0.25 9.27 -3.51
CA SER A 210 1.63 9.75 -3.42
C SER A 210 2.60 8.78 -4.08
N PHE A 211 3.66 9.30 -4.69
CA PHE A 211 4.64 8.53 -5.44
C PHE A 211 6.05 8.77 -4.94
N GLY A 212 6.91 7.76 -5.09
CA GLY A 212 8.33 7.85 -4.80
C GLY A 212 8.67 7.87 -3.31
N GLY A 213 7.79 7.38 -2.46
CA GLY A 213 8.09 7.19 -1.06
C GLY A 213 9.09 6.04 -0.85
N THR A 214 10.00 6.23 0.09
CA THR A 214 10.96 5.21 0.49
C THR A 214 11.40 5.41 1.93
N PHE A 215 11.52 4.32 2.68
CA PHE A 215 11.97 4.33 4.06
C PHE A 215 12.92 3.13 4.29
N GLY A 216 14.20 3.43 4.41
CA GLY A 216 15.28 2.46 4.53
C GLY A 216 16.64 3.18 4.42
N ASN A 217 17.55 2.70 3.58
CA ASN A 217 18.84 3.38 3.34
C ASN A 217 18.67 4.80 2.76
N LEU A 218 17.64 4.98 1.94
CA LEU A 218 17.16 6.29 1.50
C LEU A 218 15.83 6.56 2.17
N ILE A 219 15.68 7.72 2.81
CA ILE A 219 14.45 8.19 3.43
C ILE A 219 13.93 9.36 2.62
N ALA A 220 12.75 9.19 2.03
CA ALA A 220 12.06 10.25 1.32
C ALA A 220 10.55 10.04 1.40
N LYS A 221 9.82 11.11 1.70
CA LYS A 221 8.36 11.12 1.66
C LYS A 221 7.88 11.13 0.21
N GLY A 222 6.87 10.33 -0.09
CA GLY A 222 6.17 10.34 -1.37
C GLY A 222 5.50 11.70 -1.63
N LYS A 223 5.51 12.14 -2.89
CA LYS A 223 4.87 13.39 -3.32
C LYS A 223 3.52 13.10 -3.95
N GLN A 224 2.51 13.87 -3.57
CA GLN A 224 1.23 13.91 -4.26
C GLN A 224 1.37 14.83 -5.47
N VAL A 225 1.13 14.32 -6.67
CA VAL A 225 1.24 15.06 -7.93
C VAL A 225 -0.09 15.17 -8.67
N LEU A 226 -1.12 14.48 -8.18
CA LEU A 226 -2.47 14.44 -8.75
C LEU A 226 -3.50 14.97 -7.76
N PRO A 227 -4.64 15.50 -8.22
CA PRO A 227 -5.80 15.73 -7.38
C PRO A 227 -6.34 14.40 -6.83
N ILE A 228 -7.36 14.47 -5.98
CA ILE A 228 -8.03 13.27 -5.45
C ILE A 228 -8.65 12.48 -6.60
N ILE A 229 -8.42 11.16 -6.60
CA ILE A 229 -9.00 10.22 -7.57
C ILE A 229 -10.31 9.70 -6.97
N ARG A 230 -11.40 9.78 -7.74
CA ARG A 230 -12.76 9.45 -7.25
C ARG A 230 -13.17 7.99 -7.48
N ASP A 231 -12.58 7.33 -8.47
CA ASP A 231 -12.96 5.98 -8.90
C ASP A 231 -11.76 5.05 -9.01
N LYS A 232 -12.02 3.74 -8.92
CA LYS A 232 -10.99 2.72 -8.97
C LYS A 232 -10.38 2.54 -10.37
N GLU A 233 -11.15 2.78 -11.42
CA GLU A 233 -10.65 2.62 -12.79
C GLU A 233 -9.54 3.63 -13.07
N THR A 234 -9.77 4.90 -12.73
CA THR A 234 -8.74 5.94 -12.79
C THR A 234 -7.55 5.62 -11.88
N LEU A 235 -7.80 5.11 -10.66
CA LEU A 235 -6.72 4.70 -9.75
C LEU A 235 -5.84 3.61 -10.38
N PHE A 236 -6.45 2.60 -11.00
CA PHE A 236 -5.70 1.52 -11.65
C PHE A 236 -4.97 2.00 -12.92
N ARG A 237 -5.55 2.88 -13.74
CA ARG A 237 -4.82 3.50 -14.86
C ARG A 237 -3.58 4.25 -14.41
N VAL A 238 -3.70 5.01 -13.34
CA VAL A 238 -2.56 5.74 -12.73
C VAL A 238 -1.52 4.77 -12.16
N ALA A 239 -1.94 3.67 -11.54
CA ALA A 239 -1.03 2.64 -11.05
C ALA A 239 -0.29 1.93 -12.19
N ASP A 240 -1.00 1.59 -13.28
CA ASP A 240 -0.42 1.01 -14.49
C ASP A 240 0.61 1.95 -15.11
N ALA A 241 0.28 3.25 -15.22
CA ALA A 241 1.20 4.27 -15.74
C ALA A 241 2.46 4.41 -14.87
N ALA A 242 2.31 4.42 -13.54
CA ALA A 242 3.45 4.51 -12.62
C ALA A 242 4.38 3.28 -12.72
N LEU A 243 3.81 2.08 -12.84
CA LEU A 243 4.59 0.87 -13.06
C LEU A 243 5.27 0.84 -14.43
N ALA A 244 4.57 1.30 -15.49
CA ALA A 244 5.13 1.41 -16.83
C ALA A 244 6.26 2.46 -16.90
N PHE A 245 6.10 3.61 -16.24
CA PHE A 245 7.16 4.61 -16.11
C PHE A 245 8.40 4.00 -15.43
N PHE A 246 8.21 3.28 -14.33
CA PHE A 246 9.31 2.64 -13.61
C PHE A 246 10.03 1.59 -14.46
N ASP A 247 9.28 0.79 -15.21
CA ASP A 247 9.83 -0.25 -16.09
C ASP A 247 10.65 0.33 -17.26
N ARG A 248 10.20 1.46 -17.83
CA ARG A 248 10.90 2.13 -18.95
C ARG A 248 12.14 2.91 -18.52
N HIS A 249 12.06 3.62 -17.38
CA HIS A 249 13.06 4.62 -17.02
C HIS A 249 14.08 4.15 -16.00
N ALA A 250 13.78 3.14 -15.18
CA ALA A 250 14.69 2.73 -14.14
C ALA A 250 15.85 1.86 -14.66
N ASN A 251 17.04 2.15 -14.18
CA ASN A 251 18.19 1.27 -14.37
C ASN A 251 18.05 -0.01 -13.51
N PRO A 252 18.73 -1.12 -13.84
CA PRO A 252 18.76 -2.30 -13.00
C PRO A 252 19.15 -1.99 -11.56
N SER A 253 18.34 -2.46 -10.60
CA SER A 253 18.52 -2.22 -9.16
C SER A 253 18.27 -0.77 -8.69
N GLU A 254 17.79 0.11 -9.54
CA GLU A 254 17.42 1.48 -9.18
C GLU A 254 16.06 1.53 -8.49
N ARG A 255 15.94 2.32 -7.41
CA ARG A 255 14.66 2.53 -6.72
C ARG A 255 13.77 3.49 -7.51
N PHE A 256 12.45 3.29 -7.43
CA PHE A 256 11.46 4.13 -8.12
C PHE A 256 11.66 5.63 -7.87
N ARG A 257 11.89 6.02 -6.61
CA ARG A 257 12.19 7.42 -6.27
C ARG A 257 13.42 7.96 -7.00
N VAL A 258 14.48 7.19 -7.07
CA VAL A 258 15.73 7.61 -7.72
C VAL A 258 15.53 7.73 -9.23
N ALA A 259 14.77 6.83 -9.83
CA ALA A 259 14.40 6.92 -11.24
C ALA A 259 13.61 8.20 -11.53
N ILE A 260 12.61 8.56 -10.71
CA ILE A 260 11.86 9.81 -10.87
C ILE A 260 12.76 11.03 -10.68
N ASP A 261 13.60 11.05 -9.63
CA ASP A 261 14.50 12.19 -9.37
C ASP A 261 15.50 12.40 -10.51
N ARG A 262 15.94 11.33 -11.20
CA ARG A 262 16.85 11.38 -12.34
C ARG A 262 16.16 11.80 -13.64
N THR A 263 14.97 11.27 -13.91
CA THR A 263 14.19 11.56 -15.12
C THR A 263 13.57 12.96 -15.05
N GLY A 264 13.10 13.34 -13.86
CA GLY A 264 12.43 14.61 -13.59
C GLY A 264 10.99 14.43 -13.12
N TRP A 265 10.62 15.18 -12.07
CA TRP A 265 9.26 15.15 -11.52
C TRP A 265 8.20 15.74 -12.46
N ASP A 266 8.57 16.67 -13.33
CA ASP A 266 7.64 17.28 -14.28
C ASP A 266 7.24 16.29 -15.38
N GLU A 267 8.20 15.51 -15.89
CA GLU A 267 7.92 14.44 -16.85
C GLU A 267 7.04 13.35 -16.21
N PHE A 268 7.42 12.88 -15.02
CA PHE A 268 6.61 11.92 -14.28
C PHE A 268 5.19 12.42 -14.03
N LYS A 269 5.04 13.67 -13.57
CA LYS A 269 3.75 14.30 -13.31
C LYS A 269 2.90 14.37 -14.57
N SER A 270 3.48 14.78 -15.69
CA SER A 270 2.78 14.86 -16.99
C SER A 270 2.19 13.51 -17.41
N GLU A 271 2.95 12.41 -17.27
CA GLU A 271 2.44 11.07 -17.56
C GLU A 271 1.32 10.65 -16.59
N MET A 272 1.45 10.96 -15.29
CA MET A 272 0.41 10.64 -14.31
C MET A 272 -0.87 11.45 -14.56
N GLU A 273 -0.76 12.72 -14.95
CA GLU A 273 -1.90 13.55 -15.34
C GLU A 273 -2.58 13.04 -16.60
N ALA A 274 -1.83 12.57 -17.60
CA ALA A 274 -2.39 11.95 -18.80
C ALA A 274 -3.18 10.68 -18.45
N ALA A 275 -2.64 9.82 -17.58
CA ALA A 275 -3.34 8.63 -17.11
C ALA A 275 -4.59 8.97 -16.26
N TYR A 276 -4.53 10.04 -15.49
CA TYR A 276 -5.66 10.54 -14.71
C TYR A 276 -6.79 11.03 -15.62
N ARG A 277 -6.47 11.82 -16.66
CA ARG A 277 -7.45 12.39 -17.60
C ARG A 277 -8.00 11.38 -18.60
N GLY A 278 -7.26 10.32 -18.93
CA GLY A 278 -7.65 9.30 -19.91
C GLY A 278 -8.96 8.56 -19.63
N GLY A 279 -9.64 8.83 -18.50
CA GLY A 279 -11.00 8.38 -18.18
C GLY A 279 -12.02 9.51 -18.09
N ILE A 280 -11.59 10.76 -18.21
CA ILE A 280 -12.49 11.93 -18.27
C ILE A 280 -12.68 12.18 -19.76
N GLN A 281 -13.82 11.75 -20.31
CA GLN A 281 -14.32 12.28 -21.59
C GLN A 281 -14.76 13.72 -21.31
N ASP A 282 -14.11 14.70 -21.95
CA ASP A 282 -14.50 16.11 -21.96
C ASP A 282 -15.91 16.30 -22.48
#